data_2849b5fe1dd44a92241ef74dd15956d4
#
_entry.id   2849b5fe1dd44a92241ef74dd15956d4
#
_cell.length_a   1.000
_cell.length_b   1.000
_cell.length_c   1.000
_cell.angle_alpha   90.00
_cell.angle_beta   90.00
_cell.angle_gamma   90.00
#
_symmetry.space_group_name_H-M   'P 1'
#
loop_
_entity.id
_entity.type
_entity.pdbx_description
1 polymer ?
#
loop_
_entity_poly.entity_id
_entity_poly.type
_entity_poly.pdbx_seq_one_letter_code
_entity_poly.pdbx_strand_id
1 'polypeptide(L)'
;MSNPTTPTEERRQVPRVESQLLVKFRMLSDPLGKWHMTPLKDMSSGGVRFTAEHPAAPGTALELQLLLPTMAAPLRLTGSVAWARPSTIPHLVEYGVAFTDLPPTQREDIEKLVALYRSRKRPPK
;
A
#
# COMPACT_ATOMS: atom_id res chain seq x y z
N MET A 1 -13.46 -6.75 -33.48
CA MET A 1 -13.33 -6.57 -32.90
C MET A 1 -13.07 -6.58 -32.13
N SER A 2 -12.93 -6.57 -32.09
CA SER A 2 -12.65 -6.41 -31.38
C SER A 2 -12.60 -6.40 -30.61
N ASN A 3 -12.39 -6.87 -30.21
CA ASN A 3 -12.55 -6.87 -29.37
C ASN A 3 -13.05 -6.25 -28.73
N PRO A 4 -13.34 -6.30 -28.84
CA PRO A 4 -14.00 -5.18 -28.41
C PRO A 4 -14.77 -5.28 -27.19
N THR A 5 -15.50 -6.12 -26.94
CA THR A 5 -16.10 -6.33 -25.75
C THR A 5 -15.20 -6.23 -24.61
N THR A 6 -14.18 -6.87 -24.73
CA THR A 6 -13.12 -6.79 -23.85
C THR A 6 -12.79 -5.41 -23.48
N PRO A 7 -12.84 -4.50 -24.39
CA PRO A 7 -12.48 -3.14 -24.07
C PRO A 7 -13.26 -2.51 -22.95
N THR A 8 -14.50 -2.85 -22.81
CA THR A 8 -15.30 -2.25 -21.77
C THR A 8 -14.83 -2.64 -20.39
N GLU A 9 -14.54 -3.90 -20.23
CA GLU A 9 -14.07 -4.36 -18.94
C GLU A 9 -12.68 -3.86 -18.64
N GLU A 10 -11.86 -3.82 -19.64
CA GLU A 10 -10.53 -3.33 -19.46
C GLU A 10 -10.52 -1.90 -19.03
N ARG A 11 -11.41 -1.11 -19.60
CA ARG A 11 -11.47 0.28 -19.22
C ARG A 11 -11.84 0.47 -17.76
N ARG A 12 -12.70 -0.39 -17.26
CA ARG A 12 -13.06 -0.27 -15.85
C ARG A 12 -11.92 -0.65 -14.93
N GLN A 13 -11.17 -1.65 -15.32
CA GLN A 13 -10.07 -2.08 -14.47
C GLN A 13 -8.89 -1.17 -14.53
N VAL A 14 -8.59 -0.65 -15.69
CA VAL A 14 -7.43 0.19 -15.84
C VAL A 14 -7.51 1.43 -14.95
N PRO A 15 -8.60 2.18 -14.92
CA PRO A 15 -8.67 3.32 -14.01
C PRO A 15 -8.52 2.91 -12.56
N ARG A 16 -9.08 1.78 -12.19
CA ARG A 16 -8.95 1.34 -10.82
C ARG A 16 -7.53 1.01 -10.45
N VAL A 17 -6.82 0.33 -11.34
CA VAL A 17 -5.44 0.00 -11.12
C VAL A 17 -4.59 1.25 -11.04
N GLU A 18 -4.84 2.18 -11.92
CA GLU A 18 -4.06 3.41 -11.96
C GLU A 18 -4.26 4.27 -10.73
N SER A 19 -5.41 4.17 -10.11
CA SER A 19 -5.67 4.97 -8.92
C SER A 19 -5.29 4.23 -7.64
N GLN A 20 -4.86 3.00 -7.76
CA GLN A 20 -4.53 2.19 -6.61
C GLN A 20 -3.15 2.54 -6.07
N LEU A 21 -3.08 2.69 -4.76
CA LEU A 21 -1.81 2.96 -4.10
C LEU A 21 -1.13 1.62 -3.85
N LEU A 22 0.13 1.55 -4.19
CA LEU A 22 0.92 0.33 -3.99
C LEU A 22 1.89 0.54 -2.85
N VAL A 23 2.18 -0.54 -2.15
CA VAL A 23 3.20 -0.52 -1.11
C VAL A 23 4.27 -1.55 -1.44
N LYS A 24 5.52 -1.12 -1.33
CA LYS A 24 6.67 -2.02 -1.35
C LYS A 24 7.19 -2.09 0.06
N PHE A 25 7.57 -3.28 0.48
CA PHE A 25 8.08 -3.45 1.84
C PHE A 25 9.15 -4.52 1.88
N ARG A 26 10.00 -4.42 2.88
CA ARG A 26 10.95 -5.47 3.22
C ARG A 26 11.34 -5.31 4.67
N MET A 27 11.92 -6.36 5.25
CA MET A 27 12.37 -6.28 6.63
C MET A 27 13.49 -5.27 6.77
N LEU A 28 13.39 -4.42 7.78
CA LEU A 28 14.44 -3.45 8.04
C LEU A 28 15.75 -4.17 8.40
N SER A 29 15.65 -5.33 9.01
CA SER A 29 16.81 -6.12 9.39
C SER A 29 17.48 -6.81 8.19
N ASP A 30 16.87 -6.73 7.01
CA ASP A 30 17.42 -7.35 5.82
C ASP A 30 17.46 -6.32 4.69
N PRO A 31 18.38 -5.35 4.79
CA PRO A 31 18.39 -4.24 3.82
C PRO A 31 18.79 -4.65 2.41
N LEU A 32 19.32 -5.85 2.25
CA LEU A 32 19.62 -6.36 0.91
C LEU A 32 18.58 -7.35 0.43
N GLY A 33 17.51 -7.55 1.19
CA GLY A 33 16.45 -8.45 0.83
C GLY A 33 15.61 -7.91 -0.30
N LYS A 34 14.84 -8.80 -0.90
CA LYS A 34 13.95 -8.41 -1.98
C LYS A 34 12.81 -7.55 -1.46
N TRP A 35 12.42 -6.58 -2.27
CA TRP A 35 11.21 -5.83 -2.01
C TRP A 35 10.00 -6.64 -2.44
N HIS A 36 8.96 -6.59 -1.64
CA HIS A 36 7.68 -7.20 -1.98
C HIS A 36 6.70 -6.08 -2.26
N MET A 37 5.87 -6.25 -3.28
CA MET A 37 4.93 -5.21 -3.67
C MET A 37 3.52 -5.74 -3.66
N THR A 38 2.60 -4.96 -3.11
CA THR A 38 1.22 -5.37 -3.02
C THR A 38 0.33 -4.13 -3.02
N PRO A 39 -0.92 -4.25 -3.48
CA PRO A 39 -1.84 -3.12 -3.36
C PRO A 39 -2.15 -2.82 -1.91
N LEU A 40 -2.34 -1.55 -1.64
CA LEU A 40 -2.71 -1.09 -0.32
C LEU A 40 -4.20 -1.34 -0.11
N LYS A 41 -4.57 -1.85 1.05
CA LYS A 41 -5.98 -2.01 1.37
C LYS A 41 -6.55 -0.77 2.03
N ASP A 42 -5.76 -0.12 2.84
CA ASP A 42 -6.21 1.07 3.54
C ASP A 42 -5.02 1.85 4.02
N MET A 43 -5.25 3.14 4.29
CA MET A 43 -4.19 4.03 4.73
C MET A 43 -4.78 5.12 5.61
N SER A 44 -4.04 5.46 6.66
CA SER A 44 -4.35 6.60 7.51
C SER A 44 -3.06 7.35 7.75
N SER A 45 -3.15 8.47 8.49
CA SER A 45 -1.94 9.23 8.80
C SER A 45 -1.01 8.45 9.73
N GLY A 46 -1.51 7.42 10.40
CA GLY A 46 -0.70 6.63 11.33
C GLY A 46 -0.14 5.36 10.77
N GLY A 47 -0.63 4.89 9.63
CA GLY A 47 -0.15 3.61 9.11
C GLY A 47 -0.90 3.14 7.90
N VAL A 48 -0.58 1.92 7.51
CA VAL A 48 -1.16 1.29 6.31
C VAL A 48 -1.62 -0.12 6.63
N ARG A 49 -2.50 -0.64 5.79
CA ARG A 49 -2.99 -2.01 5.89
C ARG A 49 -2.87 -2.66 4.53
N PHE A 50 -2.32 -3.87 4.49
CA PHE A 50 -2.17 -4.61 3.24
C PHE A 50 -2.06 -6.09 3.53
N THR A 51 -2.10 -6.90 2.47
CA THR A 51 -1.93 -8.35 2.60
C THR A 51 -0.67 -8.78 1.89
N ALA A 52 -0.06 -9.85 2.40
CA ALA A 52 1.15 -10.38 1.79
C ALA A 52 1.28 -11.86 2.13
N GLU A 53 2.14 -12.55 1.39
CA GLU A 53 2.36 -13.96 1.60
C GLU A 53 3.33 -14.26 2.74
N HIS A 54 4.16 -13.29 3.07
CA HIS A 54 5.25 -13.52 3.99
C HIS A 54 4.85 -13.21 5.42
N PRO A 55 4.95 -14.17 6.33
CA PRO A 55 4.58 -13.91 7.70
C PRO A 55 5.59 -12.98 8.38
N ALA A 56 5.07 -12.08 9.20
CA ALA A 56 5.90 -11.22 10.02
C ALA A 56 5.16 -11.01 11.33
N ALA A 57 5.87 -11.16 12.42
CA ALA A 57 5.26 -11.03 13.74
C ALA A 57 5.04 -9.56 14.09
N PRO A 58 4.06 -9.26 14.95
CA PRO A 58 3.93 -7.91 15.47
C PRO A 58 5.26 -7.45 16.08
N GLY A 59 5.59 -6.19 15.85
CA GLY A 59 6.85 -5.63 16.29
C GLY A 59 7.94 -5.67 15.23
N THR A 60 7.74 -6.40 14.14
CA THR A 60 8.73 -6.47 13.08
C THR A 60 8.86 -5.11 12.41
N ALA A 61 10.09 -4.62 12.29
CA ALA A 61 10.35 -3.34 11.63
C ALA A 61 10.48 -3.54 10.13
N LEU A 62 9.84 -2.64 9.38
CA LEU A 62 9.79 -2.73 7.93
C LEU A 62 10.26 -1.43 7.30
N GLU A 63 10.90 -1.56 6.14
CA GLU A 63 11.08 -0.44 5.24
C GLU A 63 9.90 -0.42 4.29
N LEU A 64 9.35 0.76 4.05
CA LEU A 64 8.15 0.91 3.22
C LEU A 64 8.41 1.92 2.12
N GLN A 65 7.81 1.65 0.97
CA GLN A 65 7.74 2.63 -0.11
C GLN A 65 6.29 2.67 -0.58
N LEU A 66 5.71 3.86 -0.56
CA LEU A 66 4.33 4.05 -1.02
C LEU A 66 4.38 4.68 -2.41
N LEU A 67 3.65 4.08 -3.33
CA LEU A 67 3.69 4.48 -4.73
C LEU A 67 2.31 4.68 -5.28
N LEU A 68 2.12 5.83 -5.94
CA LEU A 68 0.98 6.04 -6.83
C LEU A 68 1.56 6.15 -8.24
N PRO A 69 0.84 5.66 -9.24
CA PRO A 69 1.36 5.78 -10.61
C PRO A 69 1.67 7.19 -11.03
N THR A 70 1.00 8.18 -10.42
CA THR A 70 1.22 9.58 -10.77
C THR A 70 2.36 10.22 -10.00
N MET A 71 2.95 9.53 -9.05
CA MET A 71 4.02 10.10 -8.24
C MET A 71 5.34 10.05 -9.00
N ALA A 72 6.12 11.13 -8.87
CA ALA A 72 7.44 11.16 -9.48
C ALA A 72 8.40 10.21 -8.79
N ALA A 73 8.24 10.02 -7.49
CA ALA A 73 9.10 9.14 -6.72
C ALA A 73 8.29 8.54 -5.58
N PRO A 74 8.66 7.34 -5.12
CA PRO A 74 7.95 6.75 -4.00
C PRO A 74 8.23 7.50 -2.71
N LEU A 75 7.27 7.44 -1.80
CA LEU A 75 7.45 8.00 -0.47
C LEU A 75 8.05 6.91 0.42
N ARG A 76 9.23 7.16 0.95
CA ARG A 76 9.97 6.17 1.73
C ARG A 76 9.73 6.40 3.21
N LEU A 77 9.36 5.32 3.89
CA LEU A 77 9.00 5.38 5.29
C LEU A 77 9.52 4.15 6.01
N THR A 78 9.50 4.21 7.32
CA THR A 78 9.70 3.02 8.13
C THR A 78 8.44 2.78 8.93
N GLY A 79 8.22 1.53 9.31
CA GLY A 79 7.07 1.16 10.09
C GLY A 79 7.33 -0.08 10.90
N SER A 80 6.37 -0.41 11.75
CA SER A 80 6.41 -1.60 12.57
C SER A 80 5.08 -2.31 12.45
N VAL A 81 5.12 -3.63 12.32
CA VAL A 81 3.89 -4.43 12.26
C VAL A 81 3.17 -4.28 13.58
N ALA A 82 1.98 -3.69 13.56
CA ALA A 82 1.18 -3.50 14.75
C ALA A 82 0.35 -4.75 15.04
N TRP A 83 -0.16 -5.38 13.98
CA TRP A 83 -0.92 -6.62 14.11
C TRP A 83 -0.88 -7.38 12.80
N ALA A 84 -1.13 -8.67 12.90
CA ALA A 84 -1.19 -9.56 11.75
C ALA A 84 -2.29 -10.57 12.01
N ARG A 85 -3.02 -10.93 10.95
CA ARG A 85 -4.08 -11.92 11.07
C ARG A 85 -4.28 -12.61 9.73
N PRO A 86 -4.81 -13.83 9.72
CA PRO A 86 -5.07 -14.51 8.45
C PRO A 86 -6.03 -13.68 7.60
N SER A 87 -5.76 -13.65 6.31
CA SER A 87 -6.67 -13.02 5.36
C SER A 87 -7.78 -13.98 4.99
N THR A 88 -8.86 -13.48 4.43
CA THR A 88 -9.89 -14.33 3.89
C THR A 88 -9.39 -15.09 2.66
N ILE A 89 -8.32 -14.61 2.05
CA ILE A 89 -7.71 -15.28 0.92
C ILE A 89 -6.67 -16.26 1.46
N PRO A 90 -6.74 -17.56 1.10
CA PRO A 90 -5.77 -18.53 1.61
C PRO A 90 -4.35 -18.11 1.27
N HIS A 91 -3.44 -18.42 2.18
CA HIS A 91 -2.00 -18.16 2.05
C HIS A 91 -1.61 -16.70 2.21
N LEU A 92 -2.57 -15.81 2.44
CA LEU A 92 -2.25 -14.42 2.65
C LEU A 92 -2.48 -14.04 4.10
N VAL A 93 -1.65 -13.12 4.58
CA VAL A 93 -1.77 -12.56 5.92
C VAL A 93 -2.05 -11.08 5.77
N GLU A 94 -3.00 -10.60 6.55
CA GLU A 94 -3.32 -9.16 6.56
C GLU A 94 -2.53 -8.50 7.66
N TYR A 95 -1.90 -7.37 7.32
CA TYR A 95 -1.06 -6.64 8.24
C TYR A 95 -1.56 -5.23 8.46
N GLY A 96 -1.50 -4.78 9.72
CA GLY A 96 -1.59 -3.38 10.03
C GLY A 96 -0.20 -2.92 10.43
N VAL A 97 0.32 -1.89 9.74
CA VAL A 97 1.67 -1.41 9.96
C VAL A 97 1.59 0.04 10.41
N ALA A 98 2.16 0.35 11.56
CA ALA A 98 2.22 1.71 12.06
C ALA A 98 3.49 2.37 11.60
N PHE A 99 3.40 3.63 11.16
CA PHE A 99 4.59 4.38 10.77
C PHE A 99 5.43 4.69 12.00
N THR A 100 6.75 4.64 11.85
CA THR A 100 7.67 4.97 12.93
C THR A 100 8.63 6.06 12.45
N ASP A 101 9.17 6.82 13.39
CA ASP A 101 10.21 7.83 13.08
C ASP A 101 9.80 8.76 11.94
N LEU A 102 8.63 9.35 12.09
CA LEU A 102 8.04 10.15 11.02
C LEU A 102 8.37 11.64 11.23
N PRO A 103 9.28 12.20 10.42
CA PRO A 103 9.57 13.64 10.55
C PRO A 103 8.36 14.48 10.15
N PRO A 104 8.28 15.72 10.63
CA PRO A 104 7.12 16.56 10.32
C PRO A 104 6.87 16.77 8.84
N THR A 105 7.93 16.90 8.04
CA THR A 105 7.74 17.08 6.60
C THR A 105 7.12 15.85 5.97
N GLN A 106 7.53 14.67 6.39
CA GLN A 106 6.93 13.44 5.88
C GLN A 106 5.51 13.27 6.37
N ARG A 107 5.23 13.72 7.59
CA ARG A 107 3.87 13.64 8.11
C ARG A 107 2.92 14.45 7.24
N GLU A 108 3.35 15.63 6.80
CA GLU A 108 2.54 16.43 5.90
C GLU A 108 2.31 15.72 4.57
N ASP A 109 3.38 15.13 4.04
CA ASP A 109 3.26 14.40 2.78
C ASP A 109 2.28 13.25 2.90
N ILE A 110 2.33 12.55 4.02
CA ILE A 110 1.41 11.44 4.25
C ILE A 110 -0.02 11.93 4.34
N GLU A 111 -0.25 13.04 5.01
CA GLU A 111 -1.60 13.57 5.14
C GLU A 111 -2.17 13.93 3.78
N LYS A 112 -1.34 14.52 2.92
CA LYS A 112 -1.77 14.83 1.57
C LYS A 112 -2.07 13.56 0.80
N LEU A 113 -1.23 12.56 0.94
CA LEU A 113 -1.43 11.31 0.24
C LEU A 113 -2.67 10.59 0.73
N VAL A 114 -2.93 10.63 2.04
CA VAL A 114 -4.14 10.02 2.60
C VAL A 114 -5.38 10.69 2.03
N ALA A 115 -5.37 12.01 1.97
CA ALA A 115 -6.51 12.74 1.42
C ALA A 115 -6.74 12.35 -0.03
N LEU A 116 -5.68 12.24 -0.81
CA LEU A 116 -5.79 11.86 -2.21
C LEU A 116 -6.29 10.44 -2.35
N TYR A 117 -5.75 9.54 -1.55
CA TYR A 117 -6.13 8.13 -1.58
C TYR A 117 -7.61 7.96 -1.25
N ARG A 118 -8.07 8.63 -0.20
CA ARG A 118 -9.47 8.51 0.21
C ARG A 118 -10.40 9.14 -0.81
N SER A 119 -9.98 10.21 -1.43
CA SER A 119 -10.76 10.85 -2.47
C SER A 119 -10.98 9.90 -3.64
N ARG A 120 -9.92 9.20 -4.06
CA ARG A 120 -10.03 8.28 -5.17
C ARG A 120 -10.82 7.03 -4.83
N LYS A 121 -10.74 6.61 -3.57
CA LYS A 121 -11.42 5.40 -3.14
C LYS A 121 -12.90 5.62 -2.98
N ARG A 122 -13.31 6.84 -2.66
CA ARG A 122 -14.71 7.15 -2.42
C ARG A 122 -15.49 7.09 -3.72
N PRO A 123 -16.62 6.37 -3.75
CA PRO A 123 -17.40 6.30 -4.97
C PRO A 123 -18.02 7.64 -5.29
N PRO A 124 -18.17 7.97 -6.55
CA PRO A 124 -18.79 9.23 -6.94
C PRO A 124 -20.28 9.20 -6.59
N LYS A 125 -20.81 10.34 -6.35
CA LYS A 125 -22.21 10.45 -6.01
C LYS A 125 -23.03 11.00 -7.14
#